data_3b9c7b60acd10ad0d0c3ac63dd0be6fa
#
_entry.id   3b9c7b60acd10ad0d0c3ac63dd0be6fa
#
_cell.length_a   1.000
_cell.length_b   1.000
_cell.length_c   1.000
_cell.angle_alpha   90.00
_cell.angle_beta   90.00
_cell.angle_gamma   90.00
#
_symmetry.space_group_name_H-M   'P 1'
#
loop_
_entity.id
_entity.type
_entity.pdbx_description
1 polymer ?
#
loop_
_entity_poly.entity_id
_entity_poly.type
_entity_poly.pdbx_seq_one_letter_code
_entity_poly.pdbx_strand_id
1 'polypeptide(L)'
;KDKRFSLAVIQGAATGQIFQITKTRTLIGRSGADVNLDDPESSRQHAALEIVGDVAILRDLGSTNGTWIELDRIEQHQLNNQQEFRIGSHVLMFIVTDVE
;
A
#
# COMPACT_ATOMS: atom_id res chain seq x y z
N LYS A 1 5.06 21.66 8.80
CA LYS A 1 4.84 20.55 9.71
C LYS A 1 5.06 19.23 8.99
N ASP A 2 5.86 18.37 9.57
CA ASP A 2 6.22 17.11 8.94
C ASP A 2 5.09 16.10 9.03
N LYS A 3 5.04 15.23 8.03
CA LYS A 3 4.09 14.13 7.98
C LYS A 3 4.83 12.82 8.14
N ARG A 4 4.17 11.86 8.76
CA ARG A 4 4.65 10.48 8.83
C ARG A 4 3.61 9.59 8.15
N PHE A 5 4.08 8.71 7.28
CA PHE A 5 3.21 7.85 6.50
C PHE A 5 3.39 6.40 6.94
N SER A 6 2.27 5.67 7.00
CA SER A 6 2.27 4.26 7.39
C SER A 6 1.26 3.49 6.57
N LEU A 7 1.46 2.18 6.47
CA LEU A 7 0.48 1.24 5.94
C LEU A 7 0.14 0.25 7.05
N ALA A 8 -1.14 0.10 7.34
CA ALA A 8 -1.62 -0.89 8.31
C ALA A 8 -2.38 -1.97 7.56
N VAL A 9 -2.10 -3.23 7.87
CA VAL A 9 -2.85 -4.34 7.30
C VAL A 9 -4.07 -4.58 8.16
N ILE A 10 -5.26 -4.39 7.60
CA ILE A 10 -6.51 -4.48 8.34
C ILE A 10 -7.34 -5.72 8.01
N GLN A 11 -7.03 -6.41 6.91
CA GLN A 11 -7.63 -7.72 6.59
C GLN A 11 -6.57 -8.60 5.94
N GLY A 12 -6.69 -9.91 6.13
CA GLY A 12 -5.79 -10.89 5.56
C GLY A 12 -4.91 -11.53 6.62
N ALA A 13 -4.03 -12.43 6.19
CA ALA A 13 -3.18 -13.18 7.12
C ALA A 13 -2.21 -12.28 7.89
N ALA A 14 -1.83 -11.14 7.29
CA ALA A 14 -0.88 -10.21 7.92
C ALA A 14 -1.58 -9.13 8.76
N THR A 15 -2.86 -9.29 9.08
CA THR A 15 -3.63 -8.33 9.88
C THR A 15 -2.89 -7.94 11.15
N GLY A 16 -2.84 -6.65 11.42
CA GLY A 16 -2.18 -6.10 12.61
C GLY A 16 -0.78 -5.59 12.36
N GLN A 17 -0.17 -5.93 11.22
CA GLN A 17 1.14 -5.41 10.88
C GLN A 17 1.04 -3.95 10.43
N ILE A 18 2.02 -3.15 10.83
CA ILE A 18 2.11 -1.74 10.47
C ILE A 18 3.51 -1.51 9.91
N PHE A 19 3.56 -0.90 8.73
CA PHE A 19 4.80 -0.61 8.05
C PHE A 19 4.99 0.90 7.97
N GLN A 20 6.09 1.41 8.53
CA GLN A 20 6.46 2.82 8.38
C GLN A 20 6.99 3.04 6.97
N ILE A 21 6.54 4.09 6.32
CA ILE A 21 7.00 4.44 4.98
C ILE A 21 8.13 5.43 5.12
N THR A 22 9.35 4.99 4.82
CA THR A 22 10.58 5.79 5.01
C THR A 22 11.30 6.10 3.72
N LYS A 23 10.79 5.60 2.59
CA LYS A 23 11.38 5.81 1.28
C LYS A 23 10.42 6.60 0.40
N THR A 24 10.97 7.21 -0.67
CA THR A 24 10.11 7.85 -1.65
C THR A 24 9.33 6.84 -2.47
N ARG A 25 9.79 5.58 -2.54
CA ARG A 25 9.08 4.52 -3.27
C ARG A 25 9.15 3.24 -2.45
N THR A 26 7.99 2.72 -2.07
CA THR A 26 7.83 1.49 -1.28
C THR A 26 7.17 0.43 -2.16
N LEU A 27 7.84 -0.70 -2.32
CA LEU A 27 7.28 -1.83 -3.08
C LEU A 27 6.43 -2.71 -2.17
N ILE A 28 5.27 -3.10 -2.68
CA ILE A 28 4.33 -4.00 -1.99
C ILE A 28 4.15 -5.23 -2.85
N GLY A 29 4.27 -6.41 -2.27
CA GLY A 29 4.09 -7.62 -3.05
C GLY A 29 4.16 -8.88 -2.22
N ARG A 30 4.22 -10.01 -2.94
CA ARG A 30 4.22 -11.32 -2.30
C ARG A 30 5.53 -11.59 -1.56
N SER A 31 6.67 -11.26 -2.19
CA SER A 31 7.97 -11.52 -1.61
C SER A 31 9.02 -10.65 -2.32
N GLY A 32 10.14 -10.40 -1.64
CA GLY A 32 11.21 -9.58 -2.22
C GLY A 32 10.84 -8.13 -2.38
N ALA A 33 9.86 -7.65 -1.62
CA ALA A 33 9.39 -6.27 -1.63
C ALA A 33 9.69 -5.62 -0.29
N ASP A 34 9.37 -4.34 -0.15
CA ASP A 34 9.50 -3.65 1.14
C ASP A 34 8.39 -4.07 2.09
N VAL A 35 7.18 -4.24 1.56
CA VAL A 35 6.03 -4.76 2.30
C VAL A 35 5.68 -6.10 1.70
N ASN A 36 6.00 -7.18 2.42
CA ASN A 36 5.77 -8.55 1.96
C ASN A 36 4.50 -9.08 2.60
N LEU A 37 3.51 -9.39 1.77
CA LEU A 37 2.23 -9.87 2.26
C LEU A 37 2.16 -11.39 2.35
N ASP A 38 3.10 -12.09 1.69
CA ASP A 38 3.14 -13.55 1.64
C ASP A 38 1.79 -14.12 1.17
N ASP A 39 1.21 -13.46 0.18
CA ASP A 39 -0.14 -13.74 -0.31
C ASP A 39 -0.02 -14.37 -1.70
N PRO A 40 -0.47 -15.63 -1.87
CA PRO A 40 -0.37 -16.27 -3.18
C PRO A 40 -1.20 -15.56 -4.27
N GLU A 41 -2.18 -14.75 -3.88
CA GLU A 41 -2.97 -13.99 -4.84
C GLU A 41 -2.31 -12.66 -5.21
N SER A 42 -1.25 -12.27 -4.53
CA SER A 42 -0.51 -11.06 -4.90
C SER A 42 0.64 -11.43 -5.83
N SER A 43 0.96 -10.51 -6.73
CA SER A 43 2.13 -10.62 -7.59
C SER A 43 3.38 -10.36 -6.76
N ARG A 44 4.53 -10.89 -7.22
CA ARG A 44 5.79 -10.71 -6.50
C ARG A 44 6.10 -9.24 -6.27
N GLN A 45 6.01 -8.43 -7.33
CA GLN A 45 6.05 -6.97 -7.24
C GLN A 45 4.68 -6.49 -7.71
N HIS A 46 3.81 -6.19 -6.77
CA HIS A 46 2.40 -5.98 -7.08
C HIS A 46 2.06 -4.51 -7.27
N ALA A 47 2.51 -3.67 -6.36
CA ALA A 47 2.21 -2.24 -6.38
C ALA A 47 3.36 -1.46 -5.77
N ALA A 48 3.38 -0.15 -6.02
CA ALA A 48 4.33 0.75 -5.40
C ALA A 48 3.57 1.93 -4.79
N LEU A 49 4.00 2.35 -3.62
CA LEU A 49 3.53 3.57 -2.98
C LEU A 49 4.63 4.60 -3.16
N GLU A 50 4.31 5.70 -3.83
CA GLU A 50 5.26 6.77 -4.15
C GLU A 50 4.88 8.02 -3.39
N ILE A 51 5.84 8.61 -2.69
CA ILE A 51 5.63 9.83 -1.91
C ILE A 51 6.32 10.97 -2.65
N VAL A 52 5.54 11.99 -3.02
CA VAL A 52 6.04 13.19 -3.69
C VAL A 52 5.56 14.37 -2.86
N GLY A 53 6.48 14.97 -2.10
CA GLY A 53 6.11 15.98 -1.11
C GLY A 53 5.20 15.34 -0.06
N ASP A 54 3.99 15.87 0.10
CA ASP A 54 3.00 15.33 1.02
C ASP A 54 1.94 14.49 0.29
N VAL A 55 2.18 14.19 -0.99
CA VAL A 55 1.22 13.43 -1.81
C VAL A 55 1.68 11.99 -1.91
N ALA A 56 0.77 11.05 -1.67
CA ALA A 56 1.02 9.63 -1.78
C ALA A 56 0.25 9.07 -2.98
N ILE A 57 0.95 8.38 -3.88
CA ILE A 57 0.35 7.80 -5.07
C ILE A 57 0.59 6.29 -5.04
N LEU A 58 -0.49 5.54 -5.09
CA LEU A 58 -0.45 4.09 -5.21
C LEU A 58 -0.49 3.73 -6.68
N ARG A 59 0.45 2.89 -7.12
CA ARG A 59 0.58 2.52 -8.52
C ARG A 59 0.62 0.99 -8.64
N ASP A 60 -0.26 0.42 -9.47
CA ASP A 60 -0.21 -0.99 -9.79
C ASP A 60 0.94 -1.25 -10.76
N LEU A 61 1.69 -2.31 -10.53
CA LEU A 61 2.86 -2.64 -11.33
C LEU A 61 2.57 -3.75 -12.34
N GLY A 62 1.39 -3.73 -12.95
CA GLY A 62 1.00 -4.74 -13.92
C GLY A 62 0.67 -6.07 -13.25
N SER A 63 0.07 -6.03 -12.07
CA SER A 63 -0.24 -7.23 -11.32
C SER A 63 -1.26 -8.10 -12.03
N THR A 64 -1.24 -9.40 -11.72
CA THR A 64 -2.18 -10.35 -12.33
C THR A 64 -3.61 -10.11 -11.84
N ASN A 65 -3.78 -9.94 -10.54
CA ASN A 65 -5.14 -9.86 -9.96
C ASN A 65 -5.60 -8.45 -9.65
N GLY A 66 -4.72 -7.46 -9.80
CA GLY A 66 -5.08 -6.05 -9.67
C GLY A 66 -4.91 -5.49 -8.28
N THR A 67 -4.92 -4.17 -8.25
CA THR A 67 -4.97 -3.37 -7.04
C THR A 67 -6.31 -2.66 -7.05
N TRP A 68 -7.03 -2.68 -5.93
CA TRP A 68 -8.44 -2.28 -5.89
C TRP A 68 -8.68 -1.25 -4.81
N ILE A 69 -9.43 -0.22 -5.14
CA ILE A 69 -10.00 0.71 -4.17
C ILE A 69 -11.50 0.57 -4.29
N GLU A 70 -12.13 0.06 -3.25
CA GLU A 70 -13.52 -0.35 -3.26
C GLU A 70 -13.75 -1.32 -4.43
N LEU A 71 -14.59 -1.00 -5.40
CA LEU A 71 -14.88 -1.87 -6.52
C LEU A 71 -14.09 -1.50 -7.77
N ASP A 72 -13.20 -0.51 -7.68
CA ASP A 72 -12.46 -0.02 -8.83
C ASP A 72 -11.06 -0.63 -8.87
N ARG A 73 -10.73 -1.28 -9.99
CA ARG A 73 -9.37 -1.70 -10.27
C ARG A 73 -8.60 -0.48 -10.74
N ILE A 74 -7.51 -0.13 -10.03
CA ILE A 74 -6.78 1.09 -10.32
C ILE A 74 -5.45 0.78 -11.01
N GLU A 75 -4.99 1.69 -11.87
CA GLU A 75 -3.63 1.71 -12.36
C GLU A 75 -2.79 2.62 -11.48
N GLN A 76 -3.33 3.77 -11.09
CA GLN A 76 -2.74 4.63 -10.08
C GLN A 76 -3.84 5.43 -9.41
N HIS A 77 -3.59 5.82 -8.17
CA HIS A 77 -4.58 6.56 -7.39
C HIS A 77 -3.87 7.32 -6.28
N GLN A 78 -4.21 8.59 -6.11
CA GLN A 78 -3.71 9.37 -5.00
C GLN A 78 -4.45 8.96 -3.74
N LEU A 79 -3.71 8.56 -2.71
CA LEU A 79 -4.30 8.12 -1.45
C LEU A 79 -4.46 9.28 -0.50
N ASN A 80 -5.60 9.32 0.15
CA ASN A 80 -5.87 10.22 1.27
C ASN A 80 -5.70 9.46 2.58
N ASN A 81 -5.57 10.21 3.68
CA ASN A 81 -5.47 9.60 5.00
C ASN A 81 -6.64 8.67 5.26
N GLN A 82 -6.35 7.49 5.78
CA GLN A 82 -7.31 6.43 6.13
C GLN A 82 -7.96 5.76 4.91
N GLN A 83 -7.44 5.99 3.73
CA GLN A 83 -7.96 5.30 2.55
C GLN A 83 -7.47 3.86 2.51
N GLU A 84 -8.37 2.95 2.15
CA GLU A 84 -8.09 1.52 2.09
C GLU A 84 -7.92 1.09 0.65
N PHE A 85 -7.08 0.07 0.45
CA PHE A 85 -6.94 -0.57 -0.85
C PHE A 85 -6.69 -2.06 -0.65
N ARG A 86 -7.05 -2.83 -1.67
CA ARG A 86 -6.95 -4.30 -1.61
C ARG A 86 -5.90 -4.81 -2.59
N ILE A 87 -5.08 -5.72 -2.09
CA ILE A 87 -4.11 -6.49 -2.87
C ILE A 87 -4.31 -7.95 -2.47
N GLY A 88 -4.75 -8.79 -3.42
CA GLY A 88 -5.04 -10.19 -3.11
C GLY A 88 -6.11 -10.32 -2.04
N SER A 89 -5.82 -11.08 -1.01
CA SER A 89 -6.72 -11.25 0.13
C SER A 89 -6.48 -10.24 1.24
N HIS A 90 -5.56 -9.29 1.04
CA HIS A 90 -5.21 -8.28 2.05
C HIS A 90 -5.87 -6.95 1.76
N VAL A 91 -6.31 -6.28 2.81
CA VAL A 91 -6.72 -4.88 2.76
C VAL A 91 -5.76 -4.09 3.62
N LEU A 92 -5.22 -3.03 3.05
CA LEU A 92 -4.28 -2.14 3.73
C LEU A 92 -4.91 -0.76 3.84
N MET A 93 -4.55 -0.05 4.91
CA MET A 93 -5.00 1.33 5.12
C MET A 93 -3.78 2.24 5.13
N PHE A 94 -3.86 3.31 4.34
CA PHE A 94 -2.84 4.35 4.32
C PHE A 94 -3.13 5.34 5.44
N ILE A 95 -2.11 5.64 6.25
CA ILE A 95 -2.28 6.48 7.44
C ILE A 95 -1.27 7.62 7.38
N VAL A 96 -1.77 8.83 7.58
CA VAL A 96 -0.95 10.04 7.66
C VAL A 96 -1.04 10.58 9.08
N THR A 97 0.11 10.81 9.69
CA THR A 97 0.19 11.34 11.05
C THR A 97 1.05 12.59 11.02
N ASP A 98 0.61 13.64 11.69
CA ASP A 98 1.43 14.85 11.86
C ASP A 98 2.49 14.58 12.93
N VAL A 99 3.70 15.05 12.66
CA VAL A 99 4.83 14.95 13.59
C VAL A 99 5.08 16.34 14.14
N GLU A 100 5.05 16.46 15.45
CA GLU A 100 5.30 17.73 16.11
C GLU A 100 6.74 17.87 16.59
#